data_2f91c7644078a08f99e71537b3c5b4e7
#
_entry.id   2f91c7644078a08f99e71537b3c5b4e7
#
_cell.length_a   1.000
_cell.length_b   1.000
_cell.length_c   1.000
_cell.angle_alpha   90.00
_cell.angle_beta   90.00
_cell.angle_gamma   90.00
#
_symmetry.space_group_name_H-M   'P 1'
#
loop_
_entity.id
_entity.type
_entity.pdbx_description
1 polymer ?
#
loop_
_entity_poly.entity_id
_entity_poly.type
_entity_poly.pdbx_seq_one_letter_code
_entity_poly.pdbx_strand_id
1 'polypeptide(L)' 'MVELLPDEQREVVMMRYYSGLSFKEIAEQTDVSINTALGRMRYALINLRRMIKEKNLILS' A
#
# COMPACT_ATOMS: atom_id res chain seq x y z
N MET A 1 6.25 -5.72 -7.68
CA MET A 1 6.66 -4.86 -6.56
C MET A 1 5.72 -4.93 -5.37
N VAL A 2 4.42 -4.88 -5.65
CA VAL A 2 3.43 -4.96 -4.57
C VAL A 2 3.58 -6.26 -3.78
N GLU A 3 3.95 -7.35 -4.43
CA GLU A 3 4.14 -8.64 -3.79
C GLU A 3 5.25 -8.63 -2.75
N LEU A 4 6.15 -7.66 -2.81
CA LEU A 4 7.26 -7.54 -1.87
C LEU A 4 6.89 -6.75 -0.62
N LEU A 5 5.70 -6.15 -0.59
CA LEU A 5 5.23 -5.41 0.57
C LEU A 5 4.78 -6.37 1.67
N PRO A 6 4.87 -5.94 2.94
CA PRO A 6 4.20 -6.68 4.02
C PRO A 6 2.72 -6.87 3.70
N ASP A 7 2.14 -7.97 4.18
CA ASP A 7 0.77 -8.34 3.84
C ASP A 7 -0.24 -7.21 4.07
N GLU A 8 -0.14 -6.52 5.20
CA GLU A 8 -1.07 -5.44 5.54
C GLU A 8 -0.99 -4.28 4.56
N GLN A 9 0.22 -3.92 4.15
CA GLN A 9 0.43 -2.84 3.20
C GLN A 9 -0.04 -3.26 1.80
N ARG A 10 0.29 -4.48 1.39
CA ARG A 10 -0.13 -5.02 0.10
C ARG A 10 -1.66 -5.04 0.01
N GLU A 11 -2.32 -5.49 1.06
CA GLU A 11 -3.77 -5.59 1.11
C GLU A 11 -4.44 -4.23 0.90
N VAL A 12 -3.96 -3.19 1.57
CA VAL A 12 -4.51 -1.85 1.42
C VAL A 12 -4.31 -1.32 0.01
N VAL A 13 -3.13 -1.53 -0.57
CA VAL A 13 -2.85 -1.12 -1.95
C VAL A 13 -3.79 -1.82 -2.92
N MET A 14 -3.96 -3.13 -2.78
CA MET A 14 -4.84 -3.89 -3.65
C MET A 14 -6.29 -3.43 -3.54
N MET A 15 -6.78 -3.21 -2.33
CA MET A 15 -8.14 -2.73 -2.12
C MET A 15 -8.36 -1.35 -2.73
N ARG A 16 -7.39 -0.46 -2.60
CA ARG A 16 -7.51 0.90 -3.11
C ARG A 16 -7.43 0.97 -4.63
N TYR A 17 -6.45 0.30 -5.22
CA TYR A 17 -6.17 0.44 -6.66
C TYR A 17 -6.89 -0.58 -7.54
N TYR A 18 -7.07 -1.79 -7.07
CA TYR A 18 -7.73 -2.81 -7.88
C TYR A 18 -9.23 -2.89 -7.61
N SER A 19 -9.62 -2.79 -6.35
CA SER A 19 -11.04 -2.87 -5.98
C SER A 19 -11.74 -1.51 -5.95
N GLY A 20 -10.98 -0.41 -5.99
CA GLY A 20 -11.55 0.92 -6.03
C GLY A 20 -12.22 1.36 -4.75
N LEU A 21 -11.86 0.76 -3.62
CA LEU A 21 -12.49 1.07 -2.34
C LEU A 21 -11.99 2.39 -1.76
N SER A 22 -12.86 3.08 -1.04
CA SER A 22 -12.45 4.23 -0.25
C SER A 22 -11.69 3.77 1.00
N PHE A 23 -10.93 4.69 1.62
CA PHE A 23 -10.22 4.34 2.85
C PHE A 23 -11.19 3.97 3.98
N LYS A 24 -12.38 4.55 4.00
CA LYS A 24 -13.41 4.18 4.96
C LYS A 24 -13.81 2.71 4.77
N GLU A 25 -14.04 2.32 3.52
CA GLU A 25 -14.40 0.94 3.21
C GLU A 25 -13.27 -0.03 3.52
N ILE A 26 -12.04 0.36 3.19
CA ILE A 26 -10.86 -0.45 3.51
C ILE A 26 -10.75 -0.65 5.02
N ALA A 27 -10.92 0.43 5.79
CA ALA A 27 -10.86 0.36 7.25
C ALA A 27 -11.93 -0.59 7.79
N GLU A 28 -13.14 -0.52 7.27
CA GLU A 28 -14.24 -1.39 7.70
C GLU A 28 -13.94 -2.85 7.38
N GLN A 29 -13.46 -3.14 6.17
CA GLN A 29 -13.19 -4.50 5.74
C GLN A 29 -12.00 -5.13 6.45
N THR A 30 -11.02 -4.34 6.84
CA THR A 30 -9.83 -4.83 7.54
C THR A 30 -9.94 -4.69 9.06
N ASP A 31 -11.09 -4.19 9.54
CA ASP A 31 -11.37 -4.03 10.96
C ASP A 31 -10.31 -3.17 11.69
N VAL A 32 -9.96 -2.05 11.07
CA VAL A 32 -9.03 -1.08 11.65
C VAL A 32 -9.63 0.32 11.52
N SER A 33 -9.01 1.30 12.18
CA SER A 33 -9.43 2.70 12.02
C SER A 33 -9.01 3.24 10.66
N ILE A 34 -9.67 4.32 10.23
CA ILE A 34 -9.30 5.01 8.99
C ILE A 34 -7.85 5.49 9.07
N ASN A 35 -7.43 6.00 10.22
CA ASN A 35 -6.06 6.46 10.41
C ASN A 35 -5.05 5.33 10.21
N THR A 36 -5.37 4.13 10.67
CA THR A 36 -4.51 2.96 10.47
C THR A 36 -4.45 2.59 9.00
N ALA A 37 -5.59 2.59 8.30
CA ALA A 37 -5.62 2.30 6.87
C ALA A 37 -4.80 3.32 6.07
N LEU A 38 -4.95 4.60 6.39
CA LEU A 38 -4.16 5.67 5.77
C LEU A 38 -2.67 5.50 6.04
N GLY A 39 -2.31 5.13 7.28
CA GLY A 39 -0.93 4.89 7.64
C GLY A 39 -0.31 3.73 6.87
N ARG A 40 -1.06 2.65 6.73
CA ARG A 40 -0.62 1.49 5.95
C ARG A 40 -0.36 1.86 4.50
N MET A 41 -1.24 2.67 3.90
CA MET A 41 -1.05 3.16 2.54
C MET A 41 0.18 4.04 2.44
N ARG A 42 0.38 4.94 3.41
CA ARG A 42 1.55 5.82 3.43
C ARG A 42 2.85 5.01 3.44
N TYR A 43 2.93 4.02 4.33
CA TYR A 43 4.13 3.18 4.41
C TYR A 43 4.31 2.33 3.16
N ALA A 44 3.20 1.86 2.57
CA ALA A 44 3.26 1.12 1.32
C ALA A 44 3.88 1.98 0.22
N LEU A 45 3.45 3.24 0.11
CA LEU A 45 3.99 4.17 -0.89
C LEU A 45 5.47 4.46 -0.65
N ILE A 46 5.87 4.62 0.61
CA ILE A 46 7.29 4.82 0.95
C ILE A 46 8.11 3.62 0.50
N ASN A 47 7.64 2.42 0.81
CA ASN A 47 8.34 1.20 0.43
C ASN A 47 8.39 1.01 -1.08
N LEU A 48 7.30 1.30 -1.78
CA LEU A 48 7.25 1.21 -3.24
C LEU A 48 8.22 2.21 -3.89
N ARG A 49 8.27 3.43 -3.38
CA ARG A 49 9.21 4.44 -3.88
C ARG A 49 10.65 3.99 -3.71
N ARG A 50 10.94 3.39 -2.55
CA ARG A 50 12.29 2.86 -2.30
C ARG A 50 12.65 1.78 -3.31
N MET A 51 11.74 0.84 -3.55
CA MET A 51 11.96 -0.23 -4.50
C MET A 51 12.17 0.30 -5.91
N ILE A 52 11.35 1.27 -6.34
CA ILE A 52 11.46 1.88 -7.65
C ILE A 52 12.80 2.60 -7.80
N LYS A 53 13.20 3.33 -6.77
CA LYS A 53 14.46 4.07 -6.78
C LYS A 53 15.65 3.11 -6.91
N GLU A 54 15.63 2.02 -6.18
CA GLU A 54 16.69 1.01 -6.26
C GLU A 54 16.77 0.39 -7.65
N LYS A 55 15.61 0.08 -8.25
CA LYS A 55 15.56 -0.47 -9.59
C LYS A 55 15.97 0.54 -10.65
N ASN A 56 15.61 1.80 -10.48
CA ASN A 56 16.02 2.84 -11.42
C ASN A 56 17.55 3.02 -11.46
N LEU A 57 18.20 2.82 -10.33
CA LEU A 57 19.65 2.87 -10.28
C LEU A 57 20.25 1.75 -11.12
N ILE A 58 19.57 0.63 -11.24
CA ILE A 58 20.00 -0.51 -12.04
C ILE A 58 19.72 -0.24 -13.53
N LEU A 59 18.60 0.40 -13.82
CA LEU A 59 18.16 0.65 -15.19
C LEU A 59 18.84 1.84 -15.84
N SER A 60 19.31 2.77 -15.07
CA SER A 60 19.98 3.95 -15.57
C SER A 60 21.48 3.78 -15.60
#